data_fc1f81913a5e3aedd97eab70ad40086f
#
_entry.id   fc1f81913a5e3aedd97eab70ad40086f
#
_cell.length_a   1.000
_cell.length_b   1.000
_cell.length_c   1.000
_cell.angle_alpha   90.00
_cell.angle_beta   90.00
_cell.angle_gamma   90.00
#
_symmetry.space_group_name_H-M   'P 1'
#
loop_
_entity.id
_entity.type
_entity.pdbx_description
1 polymer ?
#
loop_
_entity_poly.entity_id
_entity_poly.type
_entity_poly.pdbx_seq_one_letter_code
_entity_poly.pdbx_strand_id
1 'polypeptide(L)'
;VPQGIYEASASDKRVADAKVYLFNGLNTSVNVTQETVEATIKLEMSSGGSVLIKELYVGGCPKDDGSGTFAMDQYVVLYNNSSETLDISDFALGMVNPYNPHASNKDYVNGELFYAAEGWIPAGTAVWYFDKQVQLEAGKELVIALDGAIDHTQTYSQSVNLANSTYYCLYDIEDFNNAKYYPSPSELISTDH
;
A
#
# COMPACT_ATOMS: atom_id res chain seq x y z
N VAL A 1 36.03 -13.24 12.38
CA VAL A 1 36.11 -12.78 10.98
C VAL A 1 37.55 -12.37 10.66
N PRO A 2 38.02 -12.49 9.41
CA PRO A 2 39.34 -11.99 9.00
C PRO A 2 39.46 -10.48 9.20
N GLN A 3 40.71 -9.98 9.25
CA GLN A 3 40.93 -8.54 9.24
C GLN A 3 40.43 -7.92 7.93
N GLY A 4 39.80 -6.76 8.03
CA GLY A 4 39.21 -6.09 6.86
C GLY A 4 38.23 -4.99 7.25
N ILE A 5 37.67 -4.35 6.23
CA ILE A 5 36.59 -3.37 6.37
C ILE A 5 35.27 -4.07 6.08
N TYR A 6 34.30 -3.92 6.96
CA TYR A 6 33.01 -4.58 6.89
C TYR A 6 31.88 -3.56 6.96
N GLU A 7 30.74 -3.97 6.44
CA GLU A 7 29.47 -3.30 6.70
C GLU A 7 28.77 -4.00 7.86
N ALA A 8 28.19 -3.21 8.76
CA ALA A 8 27.35 -3.70 9.85
C ALA A 8 26.03 -2.96 9.84
N SER A 9 24.93 -3.69 9.85
CA SER A 9 23.59 -3.14 9.94
C SER A 9 22.90 -3.59 11.22
N ALA A 10 22.01 -2.75 11.75
CA ALA A 10 21.14 -3.10 12.85
C ALA A 10 19.74 -2.58 12.57
N SER A 11 18.73 -3.34 12.95
CA SER A 11 17.33 -2.95 12.86
C SER A 11 16.57 -3.41 14.10
N ASP A 12 15.55 -2.63 14.49
CA ASP A 12 14.62 -2.94 15.56
C ASP A 12 13.23 -2.44 15.18
N LYS A 13 12.18 -3.08 15.68
CA LYS A 13 10.78 -2.69 15.49
C LYS A 13 10.11 -2.61 16.85
N ARG A 14 9.46 -1.50 17.13
CA ARG A 14 8.68 -1.29 18.36
C ARG A 14 7.28 -0.80 18.00
N VAL A 15 6.31 -1.22 18.80
CA VAL A 15 4.93 -0.75 18.71
C VAL A 15 4.61 -0.01 20.01
N ALA A 16 4.16 1.23 19.88
CA ALA A 16 3.71 2.05 20.99
C ALA A 16 2.63 3.03 20.48
N ASP A 17 1.60 3.27 21.29
CA ASP A 17 0.51 4.22 20.99
C ASP A 17 -0.13 3.98 19.61
N ALA A 18 -0.40 2.72 19.26
CA ALA A 18 -0.91 2.28 17.96
C ALA A 18 -0.05 2.70 16.75
N LYS A 19 1.22 3.03 16.98
CA LYS A 19 2.19 3.36 15.94
C LYS A 19 3.32 2.34 15.91
N VAL A 20 3.83 2.10 14.71
CA VAL A 20 5.01 1.26 14.50
C VAL A 20 6.22 2.17 14.34
N TYR A 21 7.23 1.94 15.15
CA TYR A 21 8.52 2.61 15.08
C TYR A 21 9.54 1.63 14.52
N LEU A 22 10.17 2.00 13.44
CA LEU A 22 11.27 1.25 12.82
C LEU A 22 12.58 1.98 13.09
N PHE A 23 13.54 1.23 13.54
CA PHE A 23 14.88 1.71 13.79
C PHE A 23 15.83 0.99 12.84
N ASN A 24 16.52 1.72 12.00
CA ASN A 24 17.47 1.17 11.04
C ASN A 24 18.77 1.96 11.09
N GLY A 25 19.87 1.27 10.99
CA GLY A 25 21.18 1.88 10.92
C GLY A 25 22.15 1.03 10.12
N LEU A 26 23.11 1.70 9.49
CA LEU A 26 24.17 1.10 8.71
C LEU A 26 25.48 1.80 9.07
N ASN A 27 26.52 1.01 9.30
CA ASN A 27 27.91 1.46 9.35
C ASN A 27 28.70 0.74 8.26
N THR A 28 29.10 1.47 7.24
CA THR A 28 29.80 0.91 6.06
C THR A 28 31.31 0.81 6.23
N SER A 29 31.87 1.16 7.40
CA SER A 29 33.29 1.30 7.61
C SER A 29 33.78 0.70 8.93
N VAL A 30 33.25 -0.46 9.30
CA VAL A 30 33.73 -1.20 10.49
C VAL A 30 35.09 -1.83 10.19
N ASN A 31 36.15 -1.26 10.73
CA ASN A 31 37.50 -1.75 10.50
C ASN A 31 37.90 -2.80 11.55
N VAL A 32 37.98 -4.04 11.15
CA VAL A 32 38.37 -5.17 11.98
C VAL A 32 39.88 -5.37 11.88
N THR A 33 40.62 -4.96 12.90
CA THR A 33 42.09 -5.06 12.97
C THR A 33 42.58 -6.02 14.03
N GLN A 34 41.70 -6.54 14.90
CA GLN A 34 42.03 -7.42 16.02
C GLN A 34 40.86 -8.33 16.35
N GLU A 35 41.00 -9.28 17.26
CA GLU A 35 39.99 -10.29 17.60
C GLU A 35 38.65 -9.69 18.08
N THR A 36 38.72 -8.58 18.80
CA THR A 36 37.52 -7.87 19.29
C THR A 36 37.54 -6.43 18.83
N VAL A 37 36.50 -6.02 18.14
CA VAL A 37 36.28 -4.65 17.67
C VAL A 37 34.91 -4.19 18.10
N GLU A 38 34.82 -3.02 18.70
CA GLU A 38 33.55 -2.35 18.96
C GLU A 38 33.20 -1.47 17.78
N ALA A 39 31.95 -1.57 17.32
CA ALA A 39 31.39 -0.73 16.26
C ALA A 39 30.10 -0.07 16.73
N THR A 40 29.98 1.21 16.51
CA THR A 40 28.74 1.96 16.78
C THR A 40 27.91 2.03 15.52
N ILE A 41 26.63 1.64 15.63
CA ILE A 41 25.63 1.84 14.58
C ILE A 41 24.61 2.83 15.10
N LYS A 42 24.55 4.00 14.47
CA LYS A 42 23.50 4.99 14.77
C LYS A 42 22.21 4.51 14.16
N LEU A 43 21.19 4.30 14.97
CA LEU A 43 19.86 3.97 14.47
C LEU A 43 19.08 5.25 14.20
N GLU A 44 18.49 5.31 13.04
CA GLU A 44 17.53 6.34 12.67
C GLU A 44 16.11 5.79 12.85
N MET A 45 15.27 6.55 13.52
CA MET A 45 13.89 6.18 13.79
C MET A 45 12.98 6.72 12.67
N SER A 46 12.17 5.84 12.11
CA SER A 46 11.02 6.22 11.30
C SER A 46 9.76 5.70 11.98
N SER A 47 8.67 6.45 11.90
CA SER A 47 7.35 5.99 12.32
C SER A 47 6.51 5.70 11.10
N GLY A 48 5.98 4.49 11.00
CA GLY A 48 5.01 4.09 10.00
C GLY A 48 3.60 4.11 10.57
N GLY A 49 2.60 4.29 9.72
CA GLY A 49 1.21 4.02 10.08
C GLY A 49 1.02 2.56 10.48
N SER A 50 -0.01 2.31 11.27
CA SER A 50 -0.38 0.93 11.64
C SER A 50 -0.91 0.15 10.45
N VAL A 51 -1.50 0.83 9.47
CA VAL A 51 -1.93 0.26 8.19
C VAL A 51 -1.00 0.74 7.09
N LEU A 52 -0.53 -0.21 6.29
CA LEU A 52 0.39 0.02 5.17
C LEU A 52 -0.25 -0.45 3.88
N ILE A 53 0.07 0.21 2.77
CA ILE A 53 -0.09 -0.39 1.45
C ILE A 53 1.08 -1.37 1.29
N LYS A 54 0.76 -2.66 1.31
CA LYS A 54 1.74 -3.75 1.18
C LYS A 54 2.04 -4.05 -0.28
N GLU A 55 1.01 -4.00 -1.11
CA GLU A 55 1.10 -4.27 -2.53
C GLU A 55 0.20 -3.32 -3.31
N LEU A 56 0.67 -2.88 -4.46
CA LEU A 56 -0.05 -2.04 -5.40
C LEU A 56 0.15 -2.64 -6.80
N TYR A 57 -0.88 -3.28 -7.33
CA TYR A 57 -0.87 -3.84 -8.67
C TYR A 57 -1.79 -3.04 -9.59
N VAL A 58 -1.21 -2.21 -10.43
CA VAL A 58 -1.92 -1.28 -11.32
C VAL A 58 -1.52 -1.43 -12.80
N GLY A 59 -0.64 -2.38 -13.10
CA GLY A 59 -0.15 -2.61 -14.46
C GLY A 59 -1.09 -3.44 -15.33
N GLY A 60 -1.86 -4.31 -14.72
CA GLY A 60 -2.63 -5.33 -15.43
C GLY A 60 -1.77 -6.47 -16.00
N CYS A 61 -2.40 -7.54 -16.46
CA CYS A 61 -1.71 -8.68 -17.07
C CYS A 61 -1.69 -8.61 -18.61
N PRO A 62 -0.75 -9.30 -19.28
CA PRO A 62 -0.83 -9.50 -20.72
C PRO A 62 -2.06 -10.31 -21.09
N LYS A 63 -2.72 -9.95 -22.18
CA LYS A 63 -3.79 -10.78 -22.77
C LYS A 63 -3.21 -12.01 -23.44
N ASP A 64 -3.89 -13.15 -23.34
CA ASP A 64 -3.40 -14.44 -23.86
C ASP A 64 -3.18 -14.45 -25.39
N ASP A 65 -3.89 -13.59 -26.12
CA ASP A 65 -3.76 -13.42 -27.56
C ASP A 65 -2.66 -12.43 -28.00
N GLY A 66 -1.96 -11.84 -27.03
CA GLY A 66 -0.93 -10.84 -27.29
C GLY A 66 -1.44 -9.48 -27.77
N SER A 67 -2.75 -9.23 -27.73
CA SER A 67 -3.36 -7.98 -28.22
C SER A 67 -3.17 -6.77 -27.30
N GLY A 68 -2.40 -6.92 -26.21
CA GLY A 68 -2.14 -5.85 -25.26
C GLY A 68 -2.32 -6.27 -23.81
N THR A 69 -2.68 -5.31 -22.97
CA THR A 69 -2.83 -5.50 -21.52
C THR A 69 -4.30 -5.52 -21.12
N PHE A 70 -4.63 -6.41 -20.17
CA PHE A 70 -5.90 -6.43 -19.47
C PHE A 70 -5.69 -5.72 -18.12
N ALA A 71 -6.40 -4.64 -17.88
CA ALA A 71 -6.19 -3.77 -16.72
C ALA A 71 -7.33 -3.81 -15.69
N MET A 72 -8.29 -4.75 -15.84
CA MET A 72 -9.40 -4.86 -14.89
C MET A 72 -9.08 -5.78 -13.70
N ASP A 73 -7.86 -6.26 -13.60
CA ASP A 73 -7.37 -7.13 -12.53
C ASP A 73 -6.49 -6.38 -11.51
N GLN A 74 -6.64 -5.06 -11.46
CA GLN A 74 -5.87 -4.19 -10.58
C GLN A 74 -6.37 -4.27 -9.14
N TYR A 75 -5.44 -4.15 -8.18
CA TYR A 75 -5.78 -4.21 -6.76
C TYR A 75 -4.76 -3.49 -5.88
N VAL A 76 -5.19 -3.23 -4.64
CA VAL A 76 -4.36 -2.73 -3.54
C VAL A 76 -4.47 -3.71 -2.38
N VAL A 77 -3.35 -4.04 -1.75
CA VAL A 77 -3.33 -4.82 -0.51
C VAL A 77 -2.99 -3.88 0.64
N LEU A 78 -3.93 -3.75 1.58
CA LEU A 78 -3.69 -3.12 2.88
C LEU A 78 -3.21 -4.18 3.86
N TYR A 79 -2.29 -3.81 4.73
CA TYR A 79 -1.72 -4.69 5.75
C TYR A 79 -1.71 -4.01 7.10
N ASN A 80 -2.22 -4.70 8.12
CA ASN A 80 -2.11 -4.26 9.50
C ASN A 80 -0.74 -4.67 10.06
N ASN A 81 0.16 -3.70 10.15
CA ASN A 81 1.52 -3.89 10.68
C ASN A 81 1.60 -3.75 12.21
N SER A 82 0.47 -3.58 12.89
CA SER A 82 0.41 -3.50 14.35
C SER A 82 0.20 -4.87 15.00
N SER A 83 0.22 -4.90 16.33
CA SER A 83 -0.08 -6.09 17.13
C SER A 83 -1.54 -6.20 17.56
N GLU A 84 -2.38 -5.26 17.15
CA GLU A 84 -3.77 -5.15 17.56
C GLU A 84 -4.70 -5.13 16.35
N THR A 85 -5.96 -5.53 16.56
CA THR A 85 -7.00 -5.32 15.55
C THR A 85 -7.30 -3.83 15.43
N LEU A 86 -7.31 -3.33 14.19
CA LEU A 86 -7.57 -1.93 13.90
C LEU A 86 -8.94 -1.77 13.25
N ASP A 87 -9.67 -0.77 13.71
CA ASP A 87 -10.82 -0.24 12.99
C ASP A 87 -10.31 0.69 11.89
N ILE A 88 -10.56 0.32 10.63
CA ILE A 88 -10.15 1.08 9.46
C ILE A 88 -11.33 1.68 8.71
N SER A 89 -12.50 1.70 9.34
CA SER A 89 -13.74 2.20 8.73
C SER A 89 -13.65 3.66 8.26
N ASP A 90 -12.85 4.47 8.97
CA ASP A 90 -12.63 5.88 8.63
C ASP A 90 -11.44 6.10 7.66
N PHE A 91 -10.88 5.01 7.14
CA PHE A 91 -9.78 5.14 6.17
C PHE A 91 -10.35 5.38 4.78
N ALA A 92 -9.59 6.12 3.99
CA ALA A 92 -9.90 6.36 2.60
C ALA A 92 -8.71 5.99 1.70
N LEU A 93 -9.00 5.38 0.57
CA LEU A 93 -8.07 5.15 -0.52
C LEU A 93 -8.28 6.23 -1.57
N GLY A 94 -7.25 6.99 -1.88
CA GLY A 94 -7.36 8.07 -2.86
C GLY A 94 -6.14 8.16 -3.76
N MET A 95 -6.34 8.72 -4.94
CA MET A 95 -5.25 9.20 -5.78
C MET A 95 -4.94 10.64 -5.42
N VAL A 96 -3.66 10.94 -5.19
CA VAL A 96 -3.19 12.30 -4.99
C VAL A 96 -2.64 12.89 -6.29
N ASN A 97 -2.68 14.20 -6.43
CA ASN A 97 -2.08 14.90 -7.56
C ASN A 97 -0.55 15.03 -7.41
N PRO A 98 0.18 15.00 -8.53
CA PRO A 98 -0.27 14.53 -9.83
C PRO A 98 -0.34 13.00 -9.86
N TYR A 99 -1.41 12.44 -10.35
CA TYR A 99 -1.56 11.00 -10.56
C TYR A 99 -0.68 10.48 -11.72
N ASN A 100 -0.10 11.37 -12.49
CA ASN A 100 0.80 11.05 -13.60
C ASN A 100 2.18 11.69 -13.34
N PRO A 101 3.28 10.91 -13.28
CA PRO A 101 4.62 11.44 -13.01
C PRO A 101 5.15 12.38 -14.10
N HIS A 102 4.53 12.40 -15.27
CA HIS A 102 4.88 13.34 -16.36
C HIS A 102 4.06 14.64 -16.32
N ALA A 103 3.05 14.73 -15.47
CA ALA A 103 2.28 15.95 -15.33
C ALA A 103 3.04 16.98 -14.47
N SER A 104 2.90 18.26 -14.80
CA SER A 104 3.40 19.36 -13.97
C SER A 104 2.65 19.34 -12.64
N ASN A 105 3.38 19.27 -11.53
CA ASN A 105 2.79 19.37 -10.23
C ASN A 105 2.65 20.82 -9.80
N LYS A 106 1.43 21.33 -9.82
CA LYS A 106 1.09 22.70 -9.41
C LYS A 106 1.14 22.92 -7.90
N ASP A 107 1.13 21.82 -7.15
CA ASP A 107 1.03 21.83 -5.69
C ASP A 107 2.41 21.85 -5.02
N TYR A 108 3.49 21.79 -5.80
CA TYR A 108 4.86 21.93 -5.31
C TYR A 108 5.40 23.33 -5.60
N VAL A 109 5.86 24.00 -4.57
CA VAL A 109 6.53 25.30 -4.64
C VAL A 109 7.91 25.17 -4.02
N ASN A 110 8.95 25.51 -4.79
CA ASN A 110 10.35 25.37 -4.36
C ASN A 110 10.76 23.95 -3.90
N GLY A 111 10.14 22.92 -4.45
CA GLY A 111 10.43 21.53 -4.12
C GLY A 111 9.71 20.98 -2.90
N GLU A 112 8.84 21.77 -2.29
CA GLU A 112 8.01 21.37 -1.14
C GLU A 112 6.53 21.38 -1.51
N LEU A 113 5.79 20.45 -0.95
CA LEU A 113 4.34 20.39 -1.10
C LEU A 113 3.69 21.59 -0.37
N PHE A 114 2.93 22.41 -1.09
CA PHE A 114 2.41 23.68 -0.60
C PHE A 114 1.58 23.55 0.70
N TYR A 115 0.79 22.49 0.83
CA TYR A 115 -0.10 22.27 1.97
C TYR A 115 0.48 21.34 3.04
N ALA A 116 1.73 20.89 2.92
CA ALA A 116 2.30 19.90 3.84
C ALA A 116 2.36 20.41 5.29
N ALA A 117 2.66 21.69 5.48
CA ALA A 117 2.71 22.31 6.80
C ALA A 117 1.35 22.33 7.52
N GLU A 118 0.26 22.29 6.77
CA GLU A 118 -1.12 22.27 7.28
C GLU A 118 -1.67 20.84 7.43
N GLY A 119 -0.89 19.83 7.05
CA GLY A 119 -1.31 18.43 7.09
C GLY A 119 -2.23 18.01 5.94
N TRP A 120 -2.28 18.79 4.85
CA TRP A 120 -3.09 18.50 3.69
C TRP A 120 -2.27 17.89 2.55
N ILE A 121 -2.95 17.12 1.72
CA ILE A 121 -2.41 16.60 0.46
C ILE A 121 -3.35 16.97 -0.69
N PRO A 122 -2.82 17.21 -1.92
CA PRO A 122 -3.67 17.55 -3.05
C PRO A 122 -4.52 16.36 -3.46
N ALA A 123 -5.83 16.53 -3.51
CA ALA A 123 -6.76 15.51 -3.98
C ALA A 123 -6.60 15.26 -5.48
N GLY A 124 -6.69 14.01 -5.88
CA GLY A 124 -6.80 13.57 -7.26
C GLY A 124 -8.24 13.52 -7.74
N THR A 125 -8.54 12.57 -8.63
CA THR A 125 -9.88 12.45 -9.25
C THR A 125 -10.91 11.81 -8.35
N ALA A 126 -10.49 10.92 -7.42
CA ALA A 126 -11.41 10.22 -6.54
C ALA A 126 -10.77 9.89 -5.19
N VAL A 127 -11.61 9.78 -4.19
CA VAL A 127 -11.29 9.27 -2.85
C VAL A 127 -12.37 8.24 -2.50
N TRP A 128 -11.97 7.03 -2.17
CA TRP A 128 -12.84 5.90 -1.87
C TRP A 128 -12.79 5.59 -0.38
N TYR A 129 -13.91 5.41 0.27
CA TYR A 129 -14.02 5.10 1.69
C TYR A 129 -14.89 3.85 1.91
N PHE A 130 -14.78 3.21 3.07
CA PHE A 130 -15.61 2.07 3.41
C PHE A 130 -17.02 2.54 3.81
N ASP A 131 -18.04 1.93 3.22
CA ASP A 131 -19.45 2.21 3.53
C ASP A 131 -19.94 1.45 4.78
N LYS A 132 -19.10 0.56 5.33
CA LYS A 132 -19.39 -0.26 6.50
C LYS A 132 -18.20 -0.33 7.45
N GLN A 133 -18.49 -0.78 8.68
CA GLN A 133 -17.43 -1.03 9.64
C GLN A 133 -16.49 -2.13 9.12
N VAL A 134 -15.19 -1.85 9.14
CA VAL A 134 -14.12 -2.76 8.73
C VAL A 134 -13.10 -2.88 9.84
N GLN A 135 -12.93 -4.12 10.33
CA GLN A 135 -11.91 -4.48 11.31
C GLN A 135 -10.81 -5.27 10.61
N LEU A 136 -9.56 -4.79 10.74
CA LEU A 136 -8.40 -5.47 10.18
C LEU A 136 -7.56 -6.04 11.33
N GLU A 137 -7.57 -7.37 11.47
CA GLU A 137 -6.85 -8.06 12.53
C GLU A 137 -5.33 -7.86 12.44
N ALA A 138 -4.65 -8.00 13.57
CA ALA A 138 -3.19 -7.89 13.66
C ALA A 138 -2.48 -8.82 12.65
N GLY A 139 -1.58 -8.28 11.85
CA GLY A 139 -0.81 -9.03 10.87
C GLY A 139 -1.62 -9.57 9.69
N LYS A 140 -2.87 -9.15 9.52
CA LYS A 140 -3.72 -9.54 8.39
C LYS A 140 -3.69 -8.53 7.26
N GLU A 141 -4.15 -9.01 6.12
CA GLU A 141 -4.25 -8.29 4.87
C GLU A 141 -5.70 -8.13 4.45
N LEU A 142 -5.96 -7.05 3.75
CA LEU A 142 -7.23 -6.76 3.10
C LEU A 142 -6.94 -6.36 1.66
N VAL A 143 -7.58 -7.04 0.72
CA VAL A 143 -7.45 -6.77 -0.72
C VAL A 143 -8.61 -5.91 -1.17
N ILE A 144 -8.31 -4.80 -1.83
CA ILE A 144 -9.29 -3.93 -2.49
C ILE A 144 -9.08 -4.08 -3.99
N ALA A 145 -10.05 -4.67 -4.69
CA ALA A 145 -10.06 -4.70 -6.14
C ALA A 145 -10.44 -3.31 -6.69
N LEU A 146 -9.74 -2.86 -7.73
CA LEU A 146 -10.02 -1.56 -8.32
C LEU A 146 -11.13 -1.61 -9.38
N ASP A 147 -11.39 -2.80 -9.94
CA ASP A 147 -12.39 -3.00 -11.00
C ASP A 147 -13.30 -4.23 -10.80
N GLY A 148 -13.42 -4.68 -9.59
CA GLY A 148 -14.30 -5.81 -9.28
C GLY A 148 -13.57 -6.99 -8.66
N ALA A 149 -14.16 -7.51 -7.59
CA ALA A 149 -13.60 -8.60 -6.79
C ALA A 149 -14.05 -9.96 -7.32
N ILE A 150 -13.64 -10.32 -8.53
CA ILE A 150 -13.97 -11.58 -9.22
C ILE A 150 -12.70 -12.39 -9.54
N ASP A 151 -12.89 -13.62 -10.00
CA ASP A 151 -11.81 -14.44 -10.52
C ASP A 151 -11.46 -14.04 -11.97
N HIS A 152 -10.51 -13.13 -12.14
CA HIS A 152 -10.07 -12.67 -13.45
C HIS A 152 -9.26 -13.72 -14.21
N THR A 153 -8.79 -14.80 -13.56
CA THR A 153 -8.10 -15.92 -14.24
C THR A 153 -9.02 -16.67 -15.19
N GLN A 154 -10.33 -16.52 -15.00
CA GLN A 154 -11.33 -17.06 -15.95
C GLN A 154 -11.38 -16.27 -17.28
N THR A 155 -10.78 -15.10 -17.33
CA THR A 155 -10.73 -14.27 -18.53
C THR A 155 -9.37 -14.37 -19.23
N TYR A 156 -8.27 -14.27 -18.47
CA TYR A 156 -6.88 -14.35 -18.98
C TYR A 156 -6.02 -15.17 -18.03
N SER A 157 -5.20 -16.07 -18.60
CA SER A 157 -4.44 -17.07 -17.86
C SER A 157 -3.38 -16.50 -16.92
N GLN A 158 -2.86 -15.29 -17.24
CA GLN A 158 -1.84 -14.60 -16.44
C GLN A 158 -2.42 -13.60 -15.44
N SER A 159 -3.74 -13.53 -15.34
CA SER A 159 -4.42 -12.65 -14.40
C SER A 159 -4.48 -13.23 -12.99
N VAL A 160 -5.12 -12.51 -12.07
CA VAL A 160 -5.23 -12.88 -10.66
C VAL A 160 -6.68 -13.18 -10.27
N ASN A 161 -6.85 -14.02 -9.27
CA ASN A 161 -8.14 -14.25 -8.67
C ASN A 161 -8.37 -13.24 -7.53
N LEU A 162 -9.25 -12.28 -7.75
CA LEU A 162 -9.67 -11.28 -6.76
C LEU A 162 -11.01 -11.63 -6.10
N ALA A 163 -11.66 -12.74 -6.47
CA ALA A 163 -12.83 -13.24 -5.78
C ALA A 163 -12.44 -13.66 -4.35
N ASN A 164 -12.94 -12.95 -3.38
CA ASN A 164 -12.74 -13.24 -1.97
C ASN A 164 -14.09 -13.20 -1.24
N SER A 165 -14.14 -13.73 -0.03
CA SER A 165 -15.38 -13.84 0.76
C SER A 165 -15.93 -12.48 1.21
N THR A 166 -15.15 -11.41 1.11
CA THR A 166 -15.52 -10.08 1.61
C THR A 166 -15.76 -9.05 0.52
N TYR A 167 -15.35 -9.29 -0.72
CA TYR A 167 -15.63 -8.43 -1.88
C TYR A 167 -15.35 -6.94 -1.64
N TYR A 168 -14.16 -6.61 -1.16
CA TYR A 168 -13.76 -5.20 -1.14
C TYR A 168 -13.38 -4.77 -2.54
N CYS A 169 -14.15 -3.86 -3.12
CA CYS A 169 -13.86 -3.30 -4.43
C CYS A 169 -14.31 -1.83 -4.50
N LEU A 170 -13.70 -1.07 -5.40
CA LEU A 170 -14.20 0.25 -5.73
C LEU A 170 -15.54 0.08 -6.46
N TYR A 171 -16.56 0.75 -5.99
CA TYR A 171 -17.89 0.70 -6.57
C TYR A 171 -18.51 2.09 -6.57
N ASP A 172 -19.09 2.44 -7.68
CA ASP A 172 -19.86 3.65 -7.90
C ASP A 172 -21.00 3.30 -8.84
N ILE A 173 -22.21 3.73 -8.50
CA ILE A 173 -23.40 3.38 -9.28
C ILE A 173 -23.38 4.00 -10.69
N GLU A 174 -22.65 5.07 -10.89
CA GLU A 174 -22.55 5.77 -12.16
C GLU A 174 -21.38 5.28 -13.01
N ASP A 175 -20.19 5.15 -12.42
CA ASP A 175 -18.94 4.92 -13.14
C ASP A 175 -18.38 3.50 -12.99
N PHE A 176 -18.54 2.87 -11.81
CA PHE A 176 -17.95 1.57 -11.46
C PHE A 176 -19.03 0.52 -11.12
N ASN A 177 -19.94 0.29 -12.06
CA ASN A 177 -21.13 -0.57 -11.85
C ASN A 177 -21.28 -1.69 -12.86
N ASN A 178 -20.25 -2.05 -13.61
CA ASN A 178 -20.32 -3.08 -14.64
C ASN A 178 -20.72 -4.42 -14.02
N ALA A 179 -21.94 -4.87 -14.31
CA ALA A 179 -22.53 -6.10 -13.75
C ALA A 179 -21.71 -7.38 -14.03
N LYS A 180 -20.76 -7.34 -14.97
CA LYS A 180 -19.83 -8.46 -15.21
C LYS A 180 -18.82 -8.59 -14.06
N TYR A 181 -18.44 -7.48 -13.43
CA TYR A 181 -17.39 -7.42 -12.42
C TYR A 181 -17.92 -7.21 -11.00
N TYR A 182 -19.16 -6.76 -10.86
CA TYR A 182 -19.77 -6.47 -9.58
C TYR A 182 -20.98 -7.39 -9.38
N PRO A 183 -21.04 -8.12 -8.28
CA PRO A 183 -22.24 -8.84 -7.87
C PRO A 183 -23.36 -7.85 -7.57
N SER A 184 -24.52 -8.39 -7.11
CA SER A 184 -25.62 -7.52 -6.70
C SER A 184 -25.15 -6.56 -5.58
N PRO A 185 -25.59 -5.28 -5.60
CA PRO A 185 -25.13 -4.27 -4.63
C PRO A 185 -25.31 -4.67 -3.15
N SER A 186 -26.27 -5.56 -2.85
CA SER A 186 -26.47 -6.10 -1.49
C SER A 186 -25.36 -7.05 -1.03
N GLU A 187 -24.55 -7.57 -1.93
CA GLU A 187 -23.45 -8.51 -1.66
C GLU A 187 -22.09 -7.79 -1.61
N LEU A 188 -22.05 -6.52 -2.04
CA LEU A 188 -20.83 -5.73 -2.02
C LEU A 188 -20.54 -5.21 -0.62
N ILE A 189 -19.31 -5.41 -0.17
CA ILE A 189 -18.67 -4.56 0.82
C ILE A 189 -17.76 -3.64 0.01
N SER A 190 -18.34 -2.55 -0.46
CA SER A 190 -17.69 -1.63 -1.39
C SER A 190 -16.98 -0.50 -0.64
N THR A 191 -16.05 0.13 -1.35
CA THR A 191 -15.67 1.49 -1.06
C THR A 191 -16.56 2.41 -1.90
N ASP A 192 -17.06 3.48 -1.31
CA ASP A 192 -17.83 4.51 -2.02
C ASP A 192 -16.99 5.80 -2.12
N HIS A 193 -17.38 6.76 -2.94
CA HIS A 193 -16.60 7.99 -3.17
C HIS A 193 -17.40 9.26 -2.89
#